data_1e2e5b5c6212d063ab62ba3cac859149
#
_entry.id   1e2e5b5c6212d063ab62ba3cac859149
#
_cell.length_a   1.000
_cell.length_b   1.000
_cell.length_c   1.000
_cell.angle_alpha   90.00
_cell.angle_beta   90.00
_cell.angle_gamma   90.00
#
_symmetry.space_group_name_H-M   'P 1'
#
loop_
_entity.id
_entity.type
_entity.pdbx_description
1 polymer ?
#
loop_
_entity_poly.entity_id
_entity_poly.type
_entity_poly.pdbx_seq_one_letter_code
_entity_poly.pdbx_strand_id
1 'polypeptide(L)'
;MRKATSLYIKACIITLGVLVMANDIFEISMLLDFYGQLLTASQYKCMDLHYNNDMSLAEIAEELNISRQGVHDFINRGKATLVELESKLGMVAKFRDMKKQLEQLQDDLHLMNLDPNDKGNQFLLEQIDQSLFKIITKL
;
A
#
# COMPACT_ATOMS: atom_id res chain seq x y z
N MET A 1 22.03 -22.36 -16.80
CA MET A 1 21.27 -22.88 -15.65
C MET A 1 21.19 -21.97 -14.42
N ARG A 2 22.09 -21.01 -14.22
CA ARG A 2 22.07 -20.13 -13.00
C ARG A 2 21.08 -18.97 -13.03
N LYS A 3 20.50 -18.57 -14.17
CA LYS A 3 19.56 -17.43 -14.26
C LYS A 3 18.09 -17.80 -13.95
N ALA A 4 17.70 -19.06 -14.22
CA ALA A 4 16.34 -19.51 -13.95
C ALA A 4 16.07 -19.68 -12.45
N THR A 5 17.03 -20.17 -11.67
CA THR A 5 16.92 -20.38 -10.23
C THR A 5 16.77 -19.06 -9.47
N SER A 6 17.47 -18.00 -9.91
CA SER A 6 17.36 -16.66 -9.31
C SER A 6 15.98 -16.01 -9.56
N LEU A 7 15.38 -16.27 -10.71
CA LEU A 7 14.04 -15.76 -11.04
C LEU A 7 12.94 -16.46 -10.22
N TYR A 8 13.08 -17.78 -10.04
CA TYR A 8 12.15 -18.58 -9.21
C TYR A 8 12.24 -18.22 -7.73
N ILE A 9 13.45 -17.98 -7.21
CA ILE A 9 13.65 -17.57 -5.82
C ILE A 9 13.09 -16.16 -5.59
N LYS A 10 13.30 -15.22 -6.52
CA LYS A 10 12.70 -13.87 -6.44
C LYS A 10 11.17 -13.92 -6.55
N ALA A 11 10.63 -14.73 -7.46
CA ALA A 11 9.18 -14.92 -7.57
C ALA A 11 8.60 -15.56 -6.30
N CYS A 12 9.28 -16.56 -5.71
CA CYS A 12 8.85 -17.20 -4.48
C CYS A 12 8.92 -16.29 -3.27
N ILE A 13 9.96 -15.45 -3.16
CA ILE A 13 10.12 -14.45 -2.08
C ILE A 13 9.07 -13.35 -2.23
N ILE A 14 8.79 -12.89 -3.45
CA ILE A 14 7.75 -11.89 -3.72
C ILE A 14 6.37 -12.48 -3.40
N THR A 15 6.09 -13.72 -3.81
CA THR A 15 4.81 -14.41 -3.54
C THR A 15 4.63 -14.69 -2.05
N LEU A 16 5.69 -15.08 -1.34
CA LEU A 16 5.65 -15.31 0.10
C LEU A 16 5.51 -13.99 0.87
N GLY A 17 6.20 -12.94 0.44
CA GLY A 17 6.08 -11.58 1.01
C GLY A 17 4.68 -11.02 0.84
N VAL A 18 4.09 -11.14 -0.34
CA VAL A 18 2.71 -10.69 -0.62
C VAL A 18 1.70 -11.56 0.16
N LEU A 19 1.94 -12.86 0.34
CA LEU A 19 1.07 -13.74 1.12
C LEU A 19 1.11 -13.42 2.63
N VAL A 20 2.28 -13.06 3.16
CA VAL A 20 2.43 -12.62 4.56
C VAL A 20 1.77 -11.25 4.77
N MET A 21 1.88 -10.35 3.81
CA MET A 21 1.23 -9.02 3.85
C MET A 21 -0.30 -9.11 3.78
N ALA A 22 -0.86 -10.10 3.09
CA ALA A 22 -2.30 -10.24 2.92
C ALA A 22 -3.09 -10.56 4.22
N ASN A 23 -2.43 -10.75 5.34
CA ASN A 23 -3.06 -10.95 6.65
C ASN A 23 -3.09 -9.69 7.52
N ASP A 24 -2.45 -8.61 7.12
CA ASP A 24 -2.48 -7.33 7.82
C ASP A 24 -3.62 -6.46 7.26
N ILE A 25 -4.49 -5.96 8.14
CA ILE A 25 -5.62 -5.09 7.79
C ILE A 25 -5.14 -3.87 6.99
N PHE A 26 -4.03 -3.27 7.42
CA PHE A 26 -3.44 -2.11 6.76
C PHE A 26 -2.98 -2.42 5.32
N GLU A 27 -2.37 -3.58 5.10
CA GLU A 27 -1.92 -4.01 3.77
C GLU A 27 -3.10 -4.23 2.82
N ILE A 28 -4.15 -4.87 3.30
CA ILE A 28 -5.37 -5.08 2.50
C ILE A 28 -6.06 -3.75 2.17
N SER A 29 -6.12 -2.81 3.12
CA SER A 29 -6.67 -1.47 2.87
C SER A 29 -5.88 -0.73 1.78
N MET A 30 -4.54 -0.77 1.83
CA MET A 30 -3.71 -0.18 0.76
C MET A 30 -3.95 -0.84 -0.61
N LEU A 31 -4.03 -2.17 -0.66
CA LEU A 31 -4.32 -2.88 -1.90
C LEU A 31 -5.72 -2.51 -2.43
N LEU A 32 -6.69 -2.32 -1.54
CA LEU A 32 -8.04 -1.91 -1.89
C LEU A 32 -8.07 -0.49 -2.46
N ASP A 33 -7.29 0.44 -1.91
CA ASP A 33 -7.16 1.80 -2.42
C ASP A 33 -6.57 1.83 -3.84
N PHE A 34 -5.56 1.00 -4.11
CA PHE A 34 -4.90 0.95 -5.42
C PHE A 34 -5.69 0.17 -6.48
N TYR A 35 -6.28 -0.95 -6.09
CA TYR A 35 -6.86 -1.91 -7.03
C TYR A 35 -8.36 -2.14 -6.84
N GLY A 36 -9.01 -1.48 -5.88
CA GLY A 36 -10.41 -1.71 -5.55
C GLY A 36 -11.35 -1.54 -6.74
N GLN A 37 -11.04 -0.62 -7.65
CA GLN A 37 -11.82 -0.39 -8.88
C GLN A 37 -11.77 -1.57 -9.87
N LEU A 38 -10.85 -2.50 -9.68
CA LEU A 38 -10.72 -3.71 -10.50
C LEU A 38 -11.47 -4.91 -9.91
N LEU A 39 -12.02 -4.77 -8.70
CA LEU A 39 -12.87 -5.77 -8.08
C LEU A 39 -14.30 -5.70 -8.63
N THR A 40 -15.06 -6.79 -8.47
CA THR A 40 -16.51 -6.71 -8.69
C THR A 40 -17.16 -5.83 -7.63
N ALA A 41 -18.31 -5.22 -7.96
CA ALA A 41 -19.02 -4.32 -7.05
C ALA A 41 -19.31 -4.96 -5.67
N SER A 42 -19.70 -6.25 -5.66
CA SER A 42 -19.97 -6.98 -4.41
C SER A 42 -18.70 -7.26 -3.59
N GLN A 43 -17.59 -7.62 -4.26
CA GLN A 43 -16.30 -7.80 -3.58
C GLN A 43 -15.82 -6.48 -2.97
N TYR A 44 -15.80 -5.41 -3.78
CA TYR A 44 -15.39 -4.09 -3.31
C TYR A 44 -16.22 -3.63 -2.10
N LYS A 45 -17.56 -3.70 -2.21
CA LYS A 45 -18.46 -3.25 -1.14
C LYS A 45 -18.24 -4.02 0.17
N CYS A 46 -18.14 -5.36 0.11
CA CYS A 46 -17.88 -6.18 1.30
C CYS A 46 -16.50 -5.88 1.92
N MET A 47 -15.48 -5.67 1.09
CA MET A 47 -14.13 -5.37 1.56
C MET A 47 -14.04 -3.96 2.15
N ASP A 48 -14.65 -2.97 1.53
CA ASP A 48 -14.70 -1.60 2.00
C ASP A 48 -15.38 -1.49 3.36
N LEU A 49 -16.54 -2.13 3.52
CA LEU A 49 -17.25 -2.18 4.80
C LEU A 49 -16.44 -2.88 5.90
N HIS A 50 -15.70 -3.94 5.55
CA HIS A 50 -14.91 -4.71 6.52
C HIS A 50 -13.60 -4.02 6.90
N TYR A 51 -12.81 -3.55 5.91
CA TYR A 51 -11.45 -3.06 6.14
C TYR A 51 -11.36 -1.57 6.41
N ASN A 52 -12.25 -0.77 5.84
CA ASN A 52 -12.24 0.68 5.99
C ASN A 52 -13.29 1.19 7.00
N ASN A 53 -14.38 0.42 7.21
CA ASN A 53 -15.45 0.79 8.13
C ASN A 53 -15.55 -0.11 9.37
N ASP A 54 -14.60 -1.02 9.58
CA ASP A 54 -14.51 -1.92 10.74
C ASP A 54 -15.77 -2.76 11.03
N MET A 55 -16.61 -3.01 10.01
CA MET A 55 -17.82 -3.79 10.19
C MET A 55 -17.53 -5.29 10.28
N SER A 56 -18.23 -5.97 11.18
CA SER A 56 -18.20 -7.42 11.28
C SER A 56 -18.93 -8.08 10.09
N LEU A 57 -18.60 -9.35 9.81
CA LEU A 57 -19.26 -10.10 8.74
C LEU A 57 -20.78 -10.20 8.93
N ALA A 58 -21.27 -10.19 10.17
CA ALA A 58 -22.70 -10.23 10.48
C ALA A 58 -23.37 -8.89 10.12
N GLU A 59 -22.78 -7.78 10.53
CA GLU A 59 -23.30 -6.43 10.20
C GLU A 59 -23.32 -6.19 8.68
N ILE A 60 -22.26 -6.59 7.98
CA ILE A 60 -22.21 -6.50 6.51
C ILE A 60 -23.29 -7.36 5.85
N ALA A 61 -23.54 -8.57 6.38
CA ALA A 61 -24.57 -9.45 5.89
C ALA A 61 -25.98 -8.84 6.02
N GLU A 62 -26.26 -8.19 7.15
CA GLU A 62 -27.50 -7.45 7.39
C GLU A 62 -27.61 -6.23 6.48
N GLU A 63 -26.56 -5.41 6.40
CA GLU A 63 -26.50 -4.18 5.57
C GLU A 63 -26.76 -4.48 4.08
N LEU A 64 -26.14 -5.55 3.56
CA LEU A 64 -26.24 -5.92 2.16
C LEU A 64 -27.36 -6.92 1.84
N ASN A 65 -28.10 -7.36 2.87
CA ASN A 65 -29.14 -8.37 2.76
C ASN A 65 -28.70 -9.66 2.04
N ILE A 66 -27.54 -10.18 2.46
CA ILE A 66 -26.94 -11.43 1.97
C ILE A 66 -26.54 -12.32 3.16
N SER A 67 -26.19 -13.57 2.88
CA SER A 67 -25.72 -14.47 3.94
C SER A 67 -24.33 -14.08 4.45
N ARG A 68 -24.05 -14.32 5.75
CA ARG A 68 -22.72 -14.14 6.33
C ARG A 68 -21.65 -14.94 5.58
N GLN A 69 -21.99 -16.14 5.11
CA GLN A 69 -21.11 -16.95 4.27
C GLN A 69 -20.83 -16.26 2.93
N GLY A 70 -21.84 -15.63 2.33
CA GLY A 70 -21.67 -14.85 1.09
C GLY A 70 -20.71 -13.68 1.28
N VAL A 71 -20.81 -12.93 2.40
CA VAL A 71 -19.84 -11.88 2.75
C VAL A 71 -18.42 -12.43 2.86
N HIS A 72 -18.26 -13.53 3.60
CA HIS A 72 -16.95 -14.19 3.77
C HIS A 72 -16.35 -14.60 2.41
N ASP A 73 -17.16 -15.15 1.53
CA ASP A 73 -16.72 -15.59 0.19
C ASP A 73 -16.32 -14.38 -0.69
N PHE A 74 -17.08 -13.28 -0.67
CA PHE A 74 -16.74 -12.06 -1.40
C PHE A 74 -15.42 -11.46 -0.90
N ILE A 75 -15.22 -11.38 0.42
CA ILE A 75 -13.98 -10.88 1.02
C ILE A 75 -12.79 -11.76 0.61
N ASN A 76 -12.90 -13.07 0.73
CA ASN A 76 -11.79 -13.98 0.39
C ASN A 76 -11.43 -13.92 -1.09
N ARG A 77 -12.41 -13.88 -1.99
CA ARG A 77 -12.17 -13.72 -3.43
C ARG A 77 -11.58 -12.35 -3.75
N GLY A 78 -12.09 -11.28 -3.12
CA GLY A 78 -11.53 -9.94 -3.26
C GLY A 78 -10.07 -9.88 -2.84
N LYS A 79 -9.73 -10.43 -1.66
CA LYS A 79 -8.33 -10.54 -1.19
C LYS A 79 -7.45 -11.27 -2.19
N ALA A 80 -7.88 -12.43 -2.66
CA ALA A 80 -7.11 -13.21 -3.65
C ALA A 80 -6.86 -12.41 -4.93
N THR A 81 -7.86 -11.69 -5.42
CA THR A 81 -7.72 -10.83 -6.61
C THR A 81 -6.75 -9.68 -6.37
N LEU A 82 -6.84 -8.98 -5.21
CA LEU A 82 -5.91 -7.88 -4.87
C LEU A 82 -4.46 -8.37 -4.78
N VAL A 83 -4.24 -9.50 -4.11
CA VAL A 83 -2.90 -10.12 -4.00
C VAL A 83 -2.35 -10.52 -5.37
N GLU A 84 -3.18 -11.08 -6.24
CA GLU A 84 -2.79 -11.43 -7.60
C GLU A 84 -2.41 -10.19 -8.42
N LEU A 85 -3.20 -9.10 -8.32
CA LEU A 85 -2.92 -7.83 -8.99
C LEU A 85 -1.59 -7.24 -8.51
N GLU A 86 -1.36 -7.19 -7.21
CA GLU A 86 -0.08 -6.69 -6.66
C GLU A 86 1.09 -7.57 -7.10
N SER A 87 0.94 -8.90 -7.12
CA SER A 87 2.01 -9.80 -7.58
C SER A 87 2.42 -9.55 -9.03
N LYS A 88 1.48 -9.10 -9.88
CA LYS A 88 1.71 -8.79 -11.29
C LYS A 88 2.18 -7.36 -11.52
N LEU A 89 1.62 -6.39 -10.83
CA LEU A 89 1.81 -4.96 -11.07
C LEU A 89 2.83 -4.32 -10.13
N GLY A 90 2.87 -4.74 -8.86
CA GLY A 90 3.80 -4.26 -7.85
C GLY A 90 3.71 -2.76 -7.58
N MET A 91 2.52 -2.15 -7.73
CA MET A 91 2.35 -0.70 -7.60
C MET A 91 2.47 -0.25 -6.16
N VAL A 92 1.87 -0.99 -5.21
CA VAL A 92 1.94 -0.67 -3.77
C VAL A 92 3.37 -0.79 -3.28
N ALA A 93 4.09 -1.84 -3.70
CA ALA A 93 5.50 -2.03 -3.34
C ALA A 93 6.37 -0.88 -3.88
N LYS A 94 6.20 -0.48 -5.15
CA LYS A 94 6.92 0.65 -5.75
C LYS A 94 6.62 1.97 -5.06
N PHE A 95 5.37 2.19 -4.72
CA PHE A 95 4.92 3.41 -4.06
C PHE A 95 5.51 3.55 -2.66
N ARG A 96 5.52 2.45 -1.90
CA ARG A 96 6.13 2.36 -0.58
C ARG A 96 7.65 2.61 -0.63
N ASP A 97 8.32 2.03 -1.62
CA ASP A 97 9.76 2.23 -1.81
C ASP A 97 10.07 3.70 -2.16
N MET A 98 9.29 4.30 -3.05
CA MET A 98 9.43 5.72 -3.40
C MET A 98 9.19 6.64 -2.19
N LYS A 99 8.16 6.36 -1.38
CA LYS A 99 7.89 7.11 -0.14
C LYS A 99 9.07 7.03 0.82
N LYS A 100 9.60 5.82 1.04
CA LYS A 100 10.79 5.61 1.89
C LYS A 100 12.02 6.37 1.39
N GLN A 101 12.25 6.40 0.07
CA GLN A 101 13.37 7.16 -0.51
C GLN A 101 13.20 8.67 -0.32
N LEU A 102 11.97 9.18 -0.41
CA LEU A 102 11.68 10.60 -0.16
C LEU A 102 11.86 10.96 1.32
N GLU A 103 11.42 10.10 2.24
CA GLU A 103 11.62 10.28 3.68
C GLU A 103 13.13 10.29 4.02
N GLN A 104 13.91 9.37 3.43
CA GLN A 104 15.36 9.34 3.60
C GLN A 104 16.03 10.61 3.07
N LEU A 105 15.60 11.11 1.91
CA LEU A 105 16.11 12.36 1.35
C LEU A 105 15.81 13.55 2.25
N GLN A 106 14.64 13.57 2.87
CA GLN A 106 14.26 14.61 3.83
C GLN A 106 15.18 14.56 5.07
N ASP A 107 15.43 13.36 5.62
CA ASP A 107 16.33 13.17 6.75
C ASP A 107 17.76 13.60 6.39
N ASP A 108 18.26 13.24 5.21
CA ASP A 108 19.60 13.62 4.73
C ASP A 108 19.74 15.14 4.60
N LEU A 109 18.68 15.84 4.13
CA LEU A 109 18.67 17.30 4.08
C LEU A 109 18.75 17.94 5.46
N HIS A 110 18.05 17.39 6.46
CA HIS A 110 18.11 17.88 7.84
C HIS A 110 19.49 17.65 8.49
N LEU A 111 20.23 16.64 8.05
CA LEU A 111 21.60 16.37 8.53
C LEU A 111 22.66 17.26 7.87
N MET A 112 22.33 18.00 6.80
CA MET A 112 23.27 18.92 6.17
C MET A 112 23.60 20.09 7.11
N ASN A 113 24.87 20.16 7.54
CA ASN A 113 25.40 21.27 8.29
C ASN A 113 25.62 22.47 7.34
N LEU A 114 24.61 23.33 7.23
CA LEU A 114 24.75 24.59 6.51
C LEU A 114 25.33 25.66 7.43
N ASP A 115 26.17 26.54 6.87
CA ASP A 115 26.67 27.72 7.59
C ASP A 115 25.49 28.55 8.10
N PRO A 116 25.38 28.79 9.43
CA PRO A 116 24.30 29.59 10.00
C PRO A 116 24.20 31.01 9.45
N ASN A 117 25.28 31.52 8.86
CA ASN A 117 25.35 32.85 8.26
C ASN A 117 24.92 32.90 6.77
N ASP A 118 24.78 31.76 6.13
CA ASP A 118 24.35 31.66 4.74
C ASP A 118 22.82 31.58 4.64
N LYS A 119 22.19 32.75 4.71
CA LYS A 119 20.74 32.90 4.64
C LYS A 119 20.13 32.38 3.31
N GLY A 120 20.91 32.37 2.23
CA GLY A 120 20.45 31.90 0.93
C GLY A 120 20.26 30.39 0.92
N ASN A 121 21.24 29.66 1.45
CA ASN A 121 21.18 28.21 1.55
C ASN A 121 20.15 27.74 2.58
N GLN A 122 19.99 28.45 3.69
CA GLN A 122 18.92 28.16 4.67
C GLN A 122 17.53 28.29 4.04
N PHE A 123 17.28 29.37 3.31
CA PHE A 123 16.01 29.57 2.62
C PHE A 123 15.73 28.48 1.56
N LEU A 124 16.75 28.08 0.81
CA LEU A 124 16.63 27.01 -0.19
C LEU A 124 16.33 25.65 0.44
N LEU A 125 16.99 25.34 1.56
CA LEU A 125 16.75 24.11 2.32
C LEU A 125 15.28 24.05 2.82
N GLU A 126 14.79 25.15 3.36
CA GLU A 126 13.42 25.26 3.85
C GLU A 126 12.39 25.08 2.73
N GLN A 127 12.66 25.61 1.54
CA GLN A 127 11.80 25.40 0.35
C GLN A 127 11.82 23.94 -0.12
N ILE A 128 12.98 23.29 -0.11
CA ILE A 128 13.10 21.87 -0.50
C ILE A 128 12.36 20.99 0.51
N ASP A 129 12.56 21.22 1.80
CA ASP A 129 11.88 20.48 2.87
C ASP A 129 10.36 20.58 2.77
N GLN A 130 9.84 21.80 2.59
CA GLN A 130 8.40 22.03 2.39
C GLN A 130 7.88 21.30 1.13
N SER A 131 8.67 21.24 0.07
CA SER A 131 8.29 20.55 -1.17
C SER A 131 8.26 19.04 -0.99
N LEU A 132 9.26 18.47 -0.32
CA LEU A 132 9.30 17.05 0.05
C LEU A 132 8.12 16.67 0.95
N PHE A 133 7.86 17.47 1.98
CA PHE A 133 6.73 17.24 2.87
C PHE A 133 5.39 17.22 2.11
N LYS A 134 5.20 18.14 1.15
CA LYS A 134 3.99 18.14 0.30
C LYS A 134 3.87 16.89 -0.58
N ILE A 135 4.99 16.36 -1.05
CA ILE A 135 4.99 15.12 -1.86
C ILE A 135 4.67 13.93 -0.97
N ILE A 136 5.38 13.78 0.15
CA ILE A 136 5.20 12.66 1.09
C ILE A 136 3.77 12.59 1.63
N THR A 137 3.15 13.73 1.95
CA THR A 137 1.77 13.79 2.48
C THR A 137 0.69 13.54 1.43
N LYS A 138 1.02 13.62 0.13
CA LYS A 138 0.11 13.30 -0.97
C LYS A 138 0.27 11.85 -1.47
N LEU A 139 1.32 11.19 -1.05
CA LEU A 139 1.57 9.79 -1.30
C LEU A 139 0.84 8.90 -0.30
#